data_ed39a4ef0442b0cbd5718818ceaa692e
#
_entry.id   ed39a4ef0442b0cbd5718818ceaa692e
#
_cell.length_a   1.000
_cell.length_b   1.000
_cell.length_c   1.000
_cell.angle_alpha   90.00
_cell.angle_beta   90.00
_cell.angle_gamma   90.00
#
_symmetry.space_group_name_H-M   'P 1'
#
loop_
_entity.id
_entity.type
_entity.pdbx_description
1 polymer ?
#
loop_
_entity_poly.entity_id
_entity_poly.type
_entity_poly.pdbx_seq_one_letter_code
_entity_poly.pdbx_strand_id
1 'polypeptide(L)'
;MDHIYAVSEVNGLIKDLIDGTPQLSGLYIRGELSNYKIYPSGHHYFTLKDGQSALRCVMFKSSAMKLRFRPENGMQAVVFGR
;
A
#
# COMPACT_ATOMS: atom_id res chain seq x y z
N MET A 1 35.23 7.71 8.09
CA MET A 1 34.48 7.32 6.86
C MET A 1 33.09 6.88 7.25
N ASP A 2 32.10 7.39 6.54
CA ASP A 2 30.72 7.01 6.80
C ASP A 2 30.47 5.57 6.38
N HIS A 3 29.54 4.94 7.06
CA HIS A 3 29.13 3.59 6.73
C HIS A 3 28.45 3.55 5.36
N ILE A 4 28.82 2.59 4.54
CA ILE A 4 28.17 2.39 3.26
C ILE A 4 27.21 1.21 3.40
N TYR A 5 25.92 1.47 3.13
CA TYR A 5 24.86 0.49 3.28
C TYR A 5 24.62 -0.30 2.01
N ALA A 6 24.37 -1.59 2.16
CA ALA A 6 23.79 -2.39 1.10
C ALA A 6 22.29 -2.07 0.97
N VAL A 7 21.71 -2.31 -0.19
CA VAL A 7 20.28 -2.07 -0.40
C VAL A 7 19.43 -2.88 0.62
N SER A 8 19.80 -4.13 0.84
CA SER A 8 19.10 -4.99 1.80
C SER A 8 19.15 -4.45 3.23
N GLU A 9 20.27 -3.82 3.62
CA GLU A 9 20.38 -3.20 4.93
C GLU A 9 19.43 -2.01 5.07
N VAL A 10 19.37 -1.16 4.05
CA VAL A 10 18.47 0.00 4.05
C VAL A 10 17.01 -0.46 4.09
N ASN A 11 16.66 -1.44 3.27
CA ASN A 11 15.30 -1.99 3.27
C ASN A 11 14.92 -2.58 4.63
N GLY A 12 15.86 -3.24 5.30
CA GLY A 12 15.66 -3.77 6.64
C GLY A 12 15.43 -2.67 7.67
N LEU A 13 16.19 -1.59 7.60
CA LEU A 13 16.01 -0.44 8.49
C LEU A 13 14.65 0.22 8.29
N ILE A 14 14.24 0.40 7.04
CA ILE A 14 12.92 0.99 6.73
C ILE A 14 11.81 0.10 7.26
N LYS A 15 11.92 -1.20 7.03
CA LYS A 15 10.93 -2.17 7.52
C LYS A 15 10.84 -2.13 9.05
N ASP A 16 11.98 -2.11 9.74
CA ASP A 16 12.01 -2.08 11.19
C ASP A 16 11.37 -0.80 11.74
N LEU A 17 11.60 0.33 11.11
CA LEU A 17 10.98 1.60 11.48
C LEU A 17 9.45 1.54 11.31
N ILE A 18 8.98 0.97 10.22
CA ILE A 18 7.54 0.83 9.96
C ILE A 18 6.92 -0.12 10.98
N ASP A 19 7.53 -1.30 11.18
CA ASP A 19 7.01 -2.31 12.10
C ASP A 19 7.06 -1.84 13.56
N GLY A 20 8.05 -1.01 13.90
CA GLY A 20 8.22 -0.46 15.24
C GLY A 20 7.40 0.80 15.52
N THR A 21 6.63 1.29 14.56
CA THR A 21 5.82 2.48 14.72
C THR A 21 4.33 2.09 14.80
N PRO A 22 3.72 2.11 16.00
CA PRO A 22 2.35 1.63 16.16
C PRO A 22 1.34 2.30 15.25
N GLN A 23 1.53 3.58 14.93
CA GLN A 23 0.63 4.31 14.05
C GLN A 23 0.57 3.74 12.63
N LEU A 24 1.59 2.98 12.21
CA LEU A 24 1.67 2.40 10.88
C LEU A 24 1.24 0.93 10.83
N SER A 25 0.85 0.34 11.96
CA SER A 25 0.53 -1.07 12.04
C SER A 25 -0.95 -1.40 11.79
N GLY A 26 -1.77 -0.41 11.50
CA GLY A 26 -3.17 -0.61 11.15
C GLY A 26 -3.83 0.73 10.95
N LEU A 27 -3.97 1.13 9.69
CA LEU A 27 -4.47 2.45 9.34
C LEU A 27 -5.71 2.33 8.45
N TYR A 28 -6.66 3.22 8.68
CA TYR A 28 -7.73 3.50 7.72
C TYR A 28 -7.34 4.75 6.95
N ILE A 29 -7.24 4.62 5.63
CA ILE A 29 -6.77 5.72 4.78
C ILE A 29 -7.82 6.00 3.72
N ARG A 30 -8.23 7.26 3.61
CA ARG A 30 -9.19 7.71 2.61
C ARG A 30 -8.44 8.30 1.40
N GLY A 31 -8.90 7.96 0.22
CA GLY A 31 -8.38 8.55 -0.99
C GLY A 31 -9.13 8.09 -2.22
N GLU A 32 -8.68 8.59 -3.36
CA GLU A 32 -9.23 8.22 -4.66
C GLU A 32 -8.40 7.10 -5.26
N LEU A 33 -9.05 6.07 -5.78
CA LEU A 33 -8.39 4.97 -6.47
C LEU A 33 -7.93 5.41 -7.86
N SER A 34 -6.69 5.07 -8.21
CA SER A 34 -6.08 5.40 -9.48
C SER A 34 -5.14 4.28 -9.91
N ASN A 35 -4.95 4.12 -11.22
CA ASN A 35 -4.05 3.10 -11.78
C ASN A 35 -4.33 1.70 -11.24
N TYR A 36 -5.60 1.37 -11.10
CA TYR A 36 -6.03 0.09 -10.54
C TYR A 36 -5.79 -1.03 -11.54
N LYS A 37 -5.04 -2.04 -11.14
CA LYS A 37 -4.68 -3.18 -12.00
C LYS A 37 -4.82 -4.49 -11.23
N ILE A 38 -5.39 -5.47 -11.89
CA ILE A 38 -5.50 -6.83 -11.37
C ILE A 38 -4.53 -7.68 -12.19
N TYR A 39 -3.54 -8.25 -11.52
CA TYR A 39 -2.52 -9.07 -12.17
C TYR A 39 -2.97 -10.53 -12.25
N PRO A 40 -2.37 -11.33 -13.16
CA PRO A 40 -2.72 -12.75 -13.27
C PRO A 40 -2.55 -13.54 -11.98
N SER A 41 -1.66 -13.08 -11.08
CA SER A 41 -1.49 -13.67 -9.74
C SER A 41 -2.73 -13.53 -8.86
N GLY A 42 -3.66 -12.64 -9.22
CA GLY A 42 -4.82 -12.30 -8.40
C GLY A 42 -4.58 -11.15 -7.45
N HIS A 43 -3.37 -10.62 -7.39
CA HIS A 43 -3.07 -9.45 -6.60
C HIS A 43 -3.52 -8.18 -7.31
N HIS A 44 -4.05 -7.23 -6.54
CA HIS A 44 -4.49 -5.94 -7.04
C HIS A 44 -3.45 -4.88 -6.70
N TYR A 45 -3.06 -4.08 -7.69
CA TYR A 45 -2.12 -2.98 -7.51
C TYR A 45 -2.83 -1.69 -7.86
N PHE A 46 -2.71 -0.69 -7.00
CA PHE A 46 -3.37 0.60 -7.24
C PHE A 46 -2.62 1.72 -6.54
N THR A 47 -3.00 2.93 -6.88
CA THR A 47 -2.55 4.14 -6.20
C THR A 47 -3.74 4.73 -5.46
N LEU A 48 -3.52 5.09 -4.20
CA LEU A 48 -4.49 5.85 -3.41
C LEU A 48 -3.97 7.28 -3.33
N LYS A 49 -4.78 8.23 -3.75
CA LYS A 49 -4.33 9.63 -3.83
C LYS A 49 -5.33 10.61 -3.24
N ASP A 50 -4.81 11.75 -2.84
CA ASP A 50 -5.59 12.92 -2.50
C ASP A 50 -5.07 14.12 -3.30
N GLY A 51 -5.47 15.34 -2.95
CA GLY A 51 -5.07 16.53 -3.69
C GLY A 51 -3.58 16.89 -3.56
N GLN A 52 -2.84 16.24 -2.68
CA GLN A 52 -1.46 16.60 -2.37
C GLN A 52 -0.46 15.46 -2.53
N SER A 53 -0.90 14.23 -2.34
CA SER A 53 0.01 13.09 -2.25
C SER A 53 -0.62 11.83 -2.83
N ALA A 54 0.24 10.85 -3.12
CA ALA A 54 -0.17 9.56 -3.63
C ALA A 54 0.60 8.46 -2.92
N LEU A 55 -0.06 7.34 -2.68
CA LEU A 55 0.51 6.16 -2.04
C LEU A 55 0.24 4.94 -2.91
N ARG A 56 1.29 4.22 -3.28
CA ARG A 56 1.14 2.99 -4.04
C ARG A 56 0.78 1.85 -3.09
N CYS A 57 -0.22 1.07 -3.48
CA CYS A 57 -0.78 0.03 -2.64
C CYS A 57 -0.81 -1.31 -3.35
N VAL A 58 -0.79 -2.37 -2.57
CA VAL A 58 -1.04 -3.72 -3.05
C VAL A 58 -2.09 -4.37 -2.15
N MET A 59 -3.07 -5.01 -2.78
CA MET A 59 -4.03 -5.85 -2.07
C MET A 59 -3.76 -7.28 -2.51
N PHE A 60 -3.36 -8.13 -1.57
CA PHE A 60 -3.07 -9.51 -1.88
C PHE A 60 -4.35 -10.29 -2.24
N LYS A 61 -4.19 -11.32 -3.02
CA LYS A 61 -5.31 -12.13 -3.52
C LYS A 61 -6.28 -12.55 -2.41
N SER A 62 -5.76 -12.96 -1.26
CA SER A 62 -6.58 -13.40 -0.12
C SER A 62 -7.55 -12.32 0.36
N SER A 63 -7.11 -11.06 0.34
CA SER A 63 -7.96 -9.92 0.70
C SER A 63 -8.86 -9.51 -0.46
N ALA A 64 -8.34 -9.55 -1.68
CA ALA A 64 -9.09 -9.17 -2.87
C ALA A 64 -10.30 -10.08 -3.10
N MET A 65 -10.17 -11.36 -2.78
CA MET A 65 -11.27 -12.32 -2.91
C MET A 65 -12.46 -12.03 -1.99
N LYS A 66 -12.25 -11.21 -0.95
CA LYS A 66 -13.29 -10.83 0.01
C LYS A 66 -14.04 -9.57 -0.39
N LEU A 67 -13.63 -8.91 -1.48
CA LEU A 67 -14.31 -7.71 -1.95
C LEU A 67 -15.75 -8.04 -2.37
N ARG A 68 -16.66 -7.15 -1.99
CA ARG A 68 -18.08 -7.26 -2.34
C ARG A 68 -18.49 -6.28 -3.44
N PHE A 69 -17.53 -5.57 -3.99
CA PHE A 69 -17.75 -4.62 -5.07
C PHE A 69 -16.52 -4.64 -5.98
N ARG A 70 -16.68 -4.09 -7.18
CA ARG A 70 -15.59 -3.98 -8.15
C ARG A 70 -14.93 -2.61 -8.01
N PRO A 71 -13.70 -2.53 -7.50
CA PRO A 71 -13.00 -1.26 -7.45
C PRO A 71 -12.73 -0.72 -8.85
N GLU A 72 -12.90 0.59 -9.00
CA GLU A 72 -12.68 1.29 -10.26
C GLU A 72 -11.91 2.58 -10.03
N ASN A 73 -11.15 3.00 -11.04
CA ASN A 73 -10.45 4.27 -11.01
C ASN A 73 -11.44 5.42 -10.80
N GLY A 74 -11.07 6.37 -9.98
CA GLY A 74 -11.92 7.52 -9.67
C GLY A 74 -12.82 7.33 -8.46
N MET A 75 -12.95 6.11 -7.94
CA MET A 75 -13.73 5.88 -6.73
C MET A 75 -13.04 6.47 -5.51
N GLN A 76 -13.82 7.09 -4.64
CA GLN A 76 -13.38 7.41 -3.28
C GLN A 76 -13.48 6.15 -2.44
N ALA A 77 -12.43 5.84 -1.74
CA ALA A 77 -12.37 4.61 -0.95
C ALA A 77 -11.71 4.86 0.39
N VAL A 78 -12.05 4.01 1.36
CA VAL A 78 -11.32 3.90 2.62
C VAL A 78 -10.68 2.53 2.62
N VAL A 79 -9.36 2.50 2.74
CA VAL A 79 -8.61 1.26 2.79
C VAL A 79 -8.03 1.06 4.17
N PHE A 80 -7.94 -0.20 4.58
CA PHE A 80 -7.28 -0.59 5.81
C PHE A 80 -6.03 -1.36 5.46
N GLY A 81 -4.93 -0.98 6.06
CA GLY A 81 -3.68 -1.65 5.78
C GLY A 81 -2.54 -1.19 6.66
N ARG A 82 -1.39 -1.62 6.26
CA ARG A 82 -0.13 -1.37 6.95
C ARG A 82 1.04 -1.40 5.98
#